data_c8fce1bd1953d316e33c31efa7d9f25d
#
_entry.id   c8fce1bd1953d316e33c31efa7d9f25d
#
_cell.length_a   1.000
_cell.length_b   1.000
_cell.length_c   1.000
_cell.angle_alpha   90.00
_cell.angle_beta   90.00
_cell.angle_gamma   90.00
#
_symmetry.space_group_name_H-M   'P 1'
#
loop_
_entity.id
_entity.type
_entity.pdbx_description
1 polymer ?
#
loop_
_entity_poly.entity_id
_entity_poly.type
_entity_poly.pdbx_seq_one_letter_code
_entity_poly.pdbx_strand_id
1 'polypeptide(L)'
;MAQAGDILANYIYELQNQERSIGTDFIKLINDRSGFIVLAPIKRRLFNTGTDGDGNLIGDGLYASSTLRQKKKLSLRTSHITLRWSGGWYQSMKAIPNRFGEIEVTATKQVKGGDLTNILESKYGDSILKLNPTEQENIAKIVENEILTKFENIKIPQIAFI
;
A
#
# COMPACT_ATOMS: atom_id res chain seq x y z
N MET A 1 33.05 -35.73 -12.65
CA MET A 1 31.87 -35.91 -11.76
C MET A 1 31.83 -34.70 -10.87
N ALA A 2 30.73 -33.95 -10.87
CA ALA A 2 30.52 -32.85 -9.91
C ALA A 2 30.39 -33.45 -8.51
N GLN A 3 31.15 -32.92 -7.55
CA GLN A 3 31.07 -33.42 -6.19
C GLN A 3 29.72 -32.94 -5.56
N ALA A 4 29.16 -33.70 -4.63
CA ALA A 4 27.89 -33.38 -3.99
C ALA A 4 27.89 -31.95 -3.35
N GLY A 5 29.05 -31.47 -2.92
CA GLY A 5 29.27 -30.11 -2.45
C GLY A 5 29.04 -29.03 -3.48
N ASP A 6 29.43 -29.27 -4.74
CA ASP A 6 29.23 -28.31 -5.84
C ASP A 6 27.75 -28.20 -6.23
N ILE A 7 27.01 -29.33 -6.17
CA ILE A 7 25.58 -29.35 -6.44
C ILE A 7 24.82 -28.57 -5.37
N LEU A 8 25.16 -28.76 -4.10
CA LEU A 8 24.53 -28.07 -2.98
C LEU A 8 24.85 -26.55 -3.02
N ALA A 9 26.09 -26.18 -3.30
CA ALA A 9 26.51 -24.78 -3.43
C ALA A 9 25.75 -24.07 -4.57
N ASN A 10 25.62 -24.72 -5.73
CA ASN A 10 24.83 -24.19 -6.84
C ASN A 10 23.36 -24.05 -6.48
N TYR A 11 22.78 -25.02 -5.78
CA TYR A 11 21.38 -24.95 -5.34
C TYR A 11 21.14 -23.78 -4.36
N ILE A 12 22.03 -23.59 -3.39
CA ILE A 12 21.97 -22.45 -2.44
C ILE A 12 22.09 -21.12 -3.20
N TYR A 13 22.99 -21.03 -4.17
CA TYR A 13 23.15 -19.84 -4.99
C TYR A 13 21.87 -19.53 -5.80
N GLU A 14 21.25 -20.52 -6.38
CA GLU A 14 19.97 -20.36 -7.11
C GLU A 14 18.85 -19.89 -6.19
N LEU A 15 18.72 -20.46 -4.97
CA LEU A 15 17.73 -20.02 -3.98
C LEU A 15 17.95 -18.56 -3.57
N GLN A 16 19.20 -18.13 -3.34
CA GLN A 16 19.53 -16.75 -3.01
C GLN A 16 19.19 -15.78 -4.16
N ASN A 17 19.43 -16.20 -5.40
CA ASN A 17 19.04 -15.40 -6.57
C ASN A 17 17.54 -15.29 -6.73
N GLN A 18 16.79 -16.36 -6.43
CA GLN A 18 15.34 -16.37 -6.43
C GLN A 18 14.77 -15.42 -5.37
N GLU A 19 15.29 -15.45 -4.15
CA GLU A 19 14.89 -14.53 -3.08
C GLU A 19 15.08 -13.05 -3.48
N ARG A 20 16.24 -12.73 -4.07
CA ARG A 20 16.50 -11.37 -4.60
C ARG A 20 15.54 -10.98 -5.72
N SER A 21 15.19 -11.91 -6.59
CA SER A 21 14.24 -11.70 -7.69
C SER A 21 12.85 -11.39 -7.15
N ILE A 22 12.39 -12.13 -6.14
CA ILE A 22 11.07 -11.90 -5.49
C ILE A 22 10.95 -10.46 -4.96
N GLY A 23 11.95 -10.00 -4.22
CA GLY A 23 11.96 -8.64 -3.68
C GLY A 23 11.91 -7.58 -4.80
N THR A 24 12.65 -7.80 -5.88
CA THR A 24 12.66 -6.91 -7.05
C THR A 24 11.31 -6.91 -7.77
N ASP A 25 10.72 -8.07 -7.97
CA ASP A 25 9.42 -8.23 -8.61
C ASP A 25 8.30 -7.61 -7.78
N PHE A 26 8.35 -7.76 -6.45
CA PHE A 26 7.43 -7.09 -5.55
C PHE A 26 7.51 -5.56 -5.69
N ILE A 27 8.73 -5.00 -5.60
CA ILE A 27 8.95 -3.56 -5.76
C ILE A 27 8.40 -3.08 -7.11
N LYS A 28 8.69 -3.80 -8.20
CA LYS A 28 8.20 -3.47 -9.54
C LYS A 28 6.69 -3.52 -9.62
N LEU A 29 6.06 -4.59 -9.11
CA LEU A 29 4.61 -4.77 -9.11
C LEU A 29 3.91 -3.62 -8.36
N ILE A 30 4.41 -3.27 -7.16
CA ILE A 30 3.82 -2.18 -6.39
C ILE A 30 4.05 -0.83 -7.08
N ASN A 31 5.24 -0.55 -7.62
CA ASN A 31 5.50 0.69 -8.34
C ASN A 31 4.61 0.85 -9.57
N ASP A 32 4.42 -0.21 -10.35
CA ASP A 32 3.61 -0.19 -11.57
C ASP A 32 2.10 -0.08 -11.29
N ARG A 33 1.63 -0.67 -10.19
CA ARG A 33 0.20 -0.82 -9.88
C ARG A 33 -0.25 -0.20 -8.55
N SER A 34 0.61 0.54 -7.85
CA SER A 34 0.30 1.10 -6.51
C SER A 34 -0.99 1.90 -6.47
N GLY A 35 -1.26 2.66 -7.53
CA GLY A 35 -2.48 3.45 -7.64
C GLY A 35 -3.74 2.61 -7.51
N PHE A 36 -3.76 1.42 -8.09
CA PHE A 36 -4.90 0.50 -8.09
C PHE A 36 -4.91 -0.42 -6.88
N ILE A 37 -3.76 -1.05 -6.57
CA ILE A 37 -3.67 -2.11 -5.54
C ILE A 37 -3.69 -1.51 -4.13
N VAL A 38 -2.97 -0.40 -3.91
CA VAL A 38 -2.73 0.19 -2.57
C VAL A 38 -3.56 1.45 -2.36
N LEU A 39 -3.45 2.42 -3.26
CA LEU A 39 -4.01 3.75 -3.02
C LEU A 39 -5.52 3.83 -3.26
N ALA A 40 -6.06 3.06 -4.21
CA ALA A 40 -7.49 3.08 -4.48
C ALA A 40 -8.34 2.55 -3.31
N PRO A 41 -7.98 1.44 -2.62
CA PRO A 41 -8.65 1.01 -1.41
C PRO A 41 -8.67 2.08 -0.32
N ILE A 42 -7.53 2.66 0.04
CA ILE A 42 -7.41 3.72 1.05
C ILE A 42 -8.31 4.92 0.68
N LYS A 43 -8.19 5.42 -0.55
CA LYS A 43 -8.99 6.54 -1.04
C LYS A 43 -10.49 6.24 -0.99
N ARG A 44 -10.88 5.01 -1.33
CA ARG A 44 -12.27 4.55 -1.28
C ARG A 44 -12.79 4.49 0.16
N ARG A 45 -12.03 3.96 1.09
CA ARG A 45 -12.34 3.89 2.51
C ARG A 45 -12.51 5.29 3.09
N LEU A 46 -11.52 6.16 2.94
CA LEU A 46 -11.60 7.54 3.40
C LEU A 46 -12.80 8.29 2.82
N PHE A 47 -13.12 8.07 1.54
CA PHE A 47 -14.22 8.76 0.87
C PHE A 47 -15.58 8.18 1.17
N ASN A 48 -15.72 6.85 1.26
CA ASN A 48 -17.02 6.19 1.38
C ASN A 48 -17.47 6.07 2.83
N THR A 49 -16.55 5.74 3.75
CA THR A 49 -16.87 5.46 5.15
C THR A 49 -16.34 6.52 6.12
N GLY A 50 -15.28 7.26 5.74
CA GLY A 50 -14.63 8.22 6.63
C GLY A 50 -13.93 7.55 7.80
N THR A 51 -13.42 6.32 7.60
CA THR A 51 -12.68 5.57 8.61
C THR A 51 -11.18 5.60 8.33
N ASP A 52 -10.38 5.53 9.39
CA ASP A 52 -8.93 5.38 9.34
C ASP A 52 -8.51 3.91 9.13
N GLY A 53 -7.21 3.62 9.11
CA GLY A 53 -6.67 2.27 8.94
C GLY A 53 -6.98 1.31 10.09
N ASP A 54 -7.29 1.82 11.25
CA ASP A 54 -7.68 1.04 12.42
C ASP A 54 -9.21 0.82 12.49
N GLY A 55 -9.97 1.36 11.51
CA GLY A 55 -11.43 1.21 11.41
C GLY A 55 -12.22 2.25 12.19
N ASN A 56 -11.58 3.21 12.86
CA ASN A 56 -12.24 4.24 13.62
C ASN A 56 -12.77 5.36 12.71
N LEU A 57 -13.86 5.99 13.09
CA LEU A 57 -14.36 7.18 12.40
C LEU A 57 -13.38 8.34 12.59
N ILE A 58 -13.00 8.98 11.50
CA ILE A 58 -12.12 10.15 11.52
C ILE A 58 -12.84 11.30 12.22
N GLY A 59 -12.26 11.82 13.32
CA GLY A 59 -12.77 12.97 14.07
C GLY A 59 -14.23 12.80 14.48
N ASP A 60 -14.60 11.67 15.06
CA ASP A 60 -15.96 11.29 15.48
C ASP A 60 -16.99 11.33 14.34
N GLY A 61 -16.52 11.29 13.09
CA GLY A 61 -17.35 11.28 11.89
C GLY A 61 -17.96 12.63 11.50
N LEU A 62 -17.77 13.69 12.30
CA LEU A 62 -18.46 14.95 12.10
C LEU A 62 -17.52 16.10 11.73
N TYR A 63 -17.94 16.90 10.75
CA TYR A 63 -17.29 18.17 10.43
C TYR A 63 -17.65 19.28 11.42
N ALA A 64 -16.70 20.14 11.74
CA ALA A 64 -16.99 21.41 12.40
C ALA A 64 -18.02 22.22 11.58
N SER A 65 -18.90 22.96 12.24
CA SER A 65 -20.03 23.67 11.61
C SER A 65 -19.60 24.64 10.50
N SER A 66 -18.44 25.27 10.62
CA SER A 66 -17.87 26.16 9.59
C SER A 66 -17.49 25.36 8.34
N THR A 67 -16.79 24.23 8.50
CA THR A 67 -16.39 23.33 7.43
C THR A 67 -17.62 22.73 6.73
N LEU A 68 -18.61 22.31 7.51
CA LEU A 68 -19.88 21.76 6.99
C LEU A 68 -20.58 22.76 6.07
N ARG A 69 -20.70 24.03 6.50
CA ARG A 69 -21.30 25.11 5.68
C ARG A 69 -20.57 25.32 4.36
N GLN A 70 -19.25 25.34 4.40
CA GLN A 70 -18.43 25.54 3.20
C GLN A 70 -18.55 24.34 2.24
N LYS A 71 -18.50 23.10 2.76
CA LYS A 71 -18.66 21.90 1.94
C LYS A 71 -20.03 21.82 1.29
N LYS A 72 -21.11 22.19 2.00
CA LYS A 72 -22.45 22.29 1.43
C LYS A 72 -22.54 23.30 0.28
N LYS A 73 -21.91 24.48 0.42
CA LYS A 73 -21.84 25.48 -0.67
C LYS A 73 -21.13 24.96 -1.92
N LEU A 74 -20.16 24.05 -1.75
CA LEU A 74 -19.38 23.42 -2.83
C LEU A 74 -19.98 22.09 -3.30
N SER A 75 -21.17 21.70 -2.83
CA SER A 75 -21.83 20.42 -3.12
C SER A 75 -20.93 19.21 -2.82
N LEU A 76 -20.05 19.32 -1.83
CA LEU A 76 -19.16 18.25 -1.40
C LEU A 76 -19.86 17.38 -0.35
N ARG A 77 -19.46 16.11 -0.28
CA ARG A 77 -19.97 15.15 0.70
C ARG A 77 -19.79 15.65 2.13
N THR A 78 -20.84 15.52 2.94
CA THR A 78 -20.90 16.03 4.31
C THR A 78 -21.39 15.02 5.34
N SER A 79 -21.70 13.78 4.92
CA SER A 79 -22.22 12.73 5.81
C SER A 79 -21.17 12.24 6.83
N HIS A 80 -19.90 12.37 6.51
CA HIS A 80 -18.74 12.02 7.35
C HIS A 80 -17.51 12.75 6.89
N ILE A 81 -16.40 12.68 7.65
CA ILE A 81 -15.13 13.30 7.30
C ILE A 81 -14.44 12.48 6.22
N THR A 82 -14.35 13.03 4.99
CA THR A 82 -13.73 12.36 3.84
C THR A 82 -12.28 12.77 3.62
N LEU A 83 -11.76 13.76 4.35
CA LEU A 83 -10.46 14.41 4.10
C LEU A 83 -10.30 14.96 2.66
N ARG A 84 -11.38 14.99 1.88
CA ARG A 84 -11.39 15.50 0.51
C ARG A 84 -12.00 16.88 0.44
N TRP A 85 -11.19 17.84 -0.01
CA TRP A 85 -11.62 19.20 -0.32
C TRP A 85 -11.54 19.47 -1.83
N SER A 86 -10.33 19.70 -2.34
CA SER A 86 -10.06 19.86 -3.77
C SER A 86 -9.60 18.57 -4.46
N GLY A 87 -9.36 17.52 -3.69
CA GLY A 87 -8.77 16.26 -4.17
C GLY A 87 -7.25 16.27 -4.30
N GLY A 88 -6.59 17.41 -4.17
CA GLY A 88 -5.14 17.51 -4.34
C GLY A 88 -4.32 16.68 -3.36
N TRP A 89 -4.77 16.54 -2.11
CA TRP A 89 -4.12 15.65 -1.15
C TRP A 89 -4.24 14.17 -1.56
N TYR A 90 -5.42 13.74 -2.02
CA TYR A 90 -5.62 12.38 -2.55
C TYR A 90 -4.73 12.09 -3.77
N GLN A 91 -4.50 13.11 -4.61
CA GLN A 91 -3.63 12.98 -5.79
C GLN A 91 -2.15 12.90 -5.41
N SER A 92 -1.76 13.49 -4.28
CA SER A 92 -0.37 13.46 -3.80
C SER A 92 0.01 12.16 -3.08
N MET A 93 -0.94 11.25 -2.81
CA MET A 93 -0.66 9.97 -2.17
C MET A 93 0.25 9.10 -3.04
N LYS A 94 1.25 8.50 -2.39
CA LYS A 94 2.19 7.56 -2.99
C LYS A 94 2.31 6.33 -2.11
N ALA A 95 2.53 5.18 -2.71
CA ALA A 95 2.92 3.95 -2.03
C ALA A 95 4.38 3.66 -2.36
N ILE A 96 5.20 3.45 -1.36
CA ILE A 96 6.64 3.25 -1.47
C ILE A 96 6.96 1.86 -0.93
N PRO A 97 7.18 0.87 -1.81
CA PRO A 97 7.56 -0.48 -1.38
C PRO A 97 9.04 -0.54 -1.00
N ASN A 98 9.39 -1.39 -0.04
CA ASN A 98 10.75 -1.75 0.23
C ASN A 98 11.02 -3.23 -0.12
N ARG A 99 12.30 -3.64 -0.10
CA ARG A 99 12.72 -5.00 -0.44
C ARG A 99 12.27 -6.08 0.56
N PHE A 100 11.75 -5.68 1.72
CA PHE A 100 11.30 -6.59 2.78
C PHE A 100 9.79 -6.86 2.71
N GLY A 101 9.11 -6.37 1.66
CA GLY A 101 7.67 -6.55 1.49
C GLY A 101 6.80 -5.54 2.23
N GLU A 102 7.41 -4.52 2.83
CA GLU A 102 6.65 -3.45 3.49
C GLU A 102 6.28 -2.36 2.47
N ILE A 103 5.13 -1.76 2.66
CA ILE A 103 4.62 -0.66 1.84
C ILE A 103 4.32 0.53 2.75
N GLU A 104 5.10 1.59 2.60
CA GLU A 104 4.80 2.88 3.21
C GLU A 104 3.84 3.66 2.33
N VAL A 105 2.77 4.21 2.91
CA VAL A 105 1.86 5.12 2.22
C VAL A 105 2.07 6.52 2.75
N THR A 106 2.39 7.44 1.86
CA THR A 106 2.62 8.84 2.19
C THR A 106 1.82 9.75 1.28
N ALA A 107 1.65 11.00 1.70
CA ALA A 107 1.07 12.05 0.90
C ALA A 107 1.77 13.37 1.24
N THR A 108 1.93 14.24 0.25
CA THR A 108 2.60 15.54 0.44
C THR A 108 1.84 16.62 -0.29
N LYS A 109 1.23 17.54 0.46
CA LYS A 109 0.50 18.67 -0.09
C LYS A 109 0.77 19.92 0.71
N GLN A 110 1.50 20.85 0.12
CA GLN A 110 1.76 22.15 0.76
C GLN A 110 0.50 23.02 0.76
N VAL A 111 0.20 23.58 1.91
CA VAL A 111 -0.89 24.54 2.14
C VAL A 111 -0.38 25.71 3.02
N LYS A 112 -1.20 26.73 3.20
CA LYS A 112 -0.90 27.79 4.15
C LYS A 112 -0.88 27.20 5.57
N GLY A 113 0.29 27.07 6.15
CA GLY A 113 0.50 26.47 7.47
C GLY A 113 1.36 25.21 7.47
N GLY A 114 1.85 24.76 6.30
CA GLY A 114 2.78 23.64 6.18
C GLY A 114 2.28 22.50 5.32
N ASP A 115 2.81 21.29 5.56
CA ASP A 115 2.34 20.10 4.87
C ASP A 115 0.97 19.66 5.42
N LEU A 116 0.02 19.45 4.52
CA LEU A 116 -1.34 19.08 4.90
C LEU A 116 -1.40 17.71 5.57
N THR A 117 -0.51 16.77 5.21
CA THR A 117 -0.45 15.45 5.85
C THR A 117 -0.12 15.59 7.33
N ASN A 118 0.92 16.32 7.67
CA ASN A 118 1.29 16.56 9.07
C ASN A 118 0.15 17.23 9.87
N ILE A 119 -0.56 18.16 9.24
CA ILE A 119 -1.74 18.82 9.85
C ILE A 119 -2.87 17.81 10.08
N LEU A 120 -3.13 16.94 9.13
CA LEU A 120 -4.20 15.92 9.23
C LEU A 120 -3.84 14.84 10.25
N GLU A 121 -2.60 14.35 10.25
CA GLU A 121 -2.10 13.36 11.21
C GLU A 121 -2.09 13.91 12.64
N SER A 122 -1.65 15.15 12.83
CA SER A 122 -1.73 15.81 14.14
C SER A 122 -3.17 15.95 14.65
N LYS A 123 -4.14 16.08 13.76
CA LYS A 123 -5.54 16.27 14.11
C LYS A 123 -6.33 14.98 14.25
N TYR A 124 -6.02 13.97 13.45
CA TYR A 124 -6.84 12.76 13.28
C TYR A 124 -6.08 11.47 13.53
N GLY A 125 -4.78 11.55 13.85
CA GLY A 125 -3.89 10.40 14.03
C GLY A 125 -3.18 9.98 12.75
N ASP A 126 -2.10 9.24 12.91
CA ASP A 126 -1.25 8.70 11.83
C ASP A 126 -1.92 7.53 11.09
N SER A 127 -2.94 6.91 11.68
CA SER A 127 -3.68 5.80 11.08
C SER A 127 -4.49 6.18 9.84
N ILE A 128 -4.63 7.46 9.49
CA ILE A 128 -5.39 7.89 8.31
C ILE A 128 -4.84 7.33 6.98
N LEU A 129 -3.53 7.15 6.87
CA LEU A 129 -2.86 6.57 5.70
C LEU A 129 -2.54 5.08 5.85
N LYS A 130 -2.73 4.51 7.03
CA LYS A 130 -2.47 3.10 7.32
C LYS A 130 -3.44 2.19 6.56
N LEU A 131 -2.93 1.10 6.04
CA LEU A 131 -3.74 0.03 5.47
C LEU A 131 -4.48 -0.72 6.58
N ASN A 132 -5.78 -0.94 6.43
CA ASN A 132 -6.50 -1.80 7.35
C ASN A 132 -6.22 -3.30 7.06
N PRO A 133 -6.55 -4.21 8.00
CA PRO A 133 -6.26 -5.64 7.83
C PRO A 133 -6.83 -6.25 6.54
N THR A 134 -8.05 -5.86 6.15
CA THR A 134 -8.68 -6.34 4.90
C THR A 134 -7.95 -5.82 3.66
N GLU A 135 -7.52 -4.57 3.67
CA GLU A 135 -6.72 -3.98 2.59
C GLU A 135 -5.36 -4.69 2.48
N GLN A 136 -4.71 -4.97 3.62
CA GLN A 136 -3.44 -5.72 3.67
C GLN A 136 -3.59 -7.14 3.11
N GLU A 137 -4.63 -7.87 3.54
CA GLU A 137 -4.92 -9.22 3.06
C GLU A 137 -5.19 -9.24 1.54
N ASN A 138 -5.95 -8.30 1.02
CA ASN A 138 -6.22 -8.20 -0.40
C ASN A 138 -4.95 -7.90 -1.22
N ILE A 139 -4.08 -7.02 -0.71
CA ILE A 139 -2.78 -6.73 -1.33
C ILE A 139 -1.91 -7.99 -1.32
N ALA A 140 -1.82 -8.68 -0.18
CA ALA A 140 -1.06 -9.92 -0.05
C ALA A 140 -1.50 -10.98 -1.07
N LYS A 141 -2.81 -11.21 -1.21
CA LYS A 141 -3.37 -12.16 -2.21
C LYS A 141 -3.01 -11.78 -3.65
N ILE A 142 -3.05 -10.48 -3.99
CA ILE A 142 -2.68 -10.03 -5.34
C ILE A 142 -1.19 -10.26 -5.59
N VAL A 143 -0.34 -9.90 -4.61
CA VAL A 143 1.11 -10.08 -4.69
C VAL A 143 1.46 -11.57 -4.78
N GLU A 144 0.86 -12.40 -3.94
CA GLU A 144 1.05 -13.85 -3.94
C GLU A 144 0.71 -14.46 -5.32
N ASN A 145 -0.46 -14.17 -5.86
CA ASN A 145 -0.86 -14.67 -7.16
C ASN A 145 0.08 -14.26 -8.29
N GLU A 146 0.50 -13.00 -8.32
CA GLU A 146 1.40 -12.48 -9.37
C GLU A 146 2.82 -13.09 -9.24
N ILE A 147 3.28 -13.34 -8.02
CA ILE A 147 4.58 -13.97 -7.77
C ILE A 147 4.51 -15.47 -8.06
N LEU A 148 3.52 -16.20 -7.53
CA LEU A 148 3.37 -17.64 -7.75
C LEU A 148 3.27 -18.00 -9.24
N THR A 149 2.53 -17.22 -10.03
CA THR A 149 2.43 -17.42 -11.49
C THR A 149 3.80 -17.39 -12.17
N LYS A 150 4.75 -16.64 -11.64
CA LYS A 150 6.13 -16.65 -12.15
C LYS A 150 6.92 -17.88 -11.72
N PHE A 151 6.68 -18.38 -10.50
CA PHE A 151 7.37 -19.56 -9.97
C PHE A 151 6.91 -20.87 -10.60
N GLU A 152 5.64 -21.01 -10.97
CA GLU A 152 5.13 -22.19 -11.67
C GLU A 152 5.85 -22.50 -12.99
N ASN A 153 6.53 -21.50 -13.54
CA ASN A 153 7.33 -21.63 -14.76
C ASN A 153 8.82 -21.98 -14.52
N ILE A 154 9.24 -22.10 -13.24
CA ILE A 154 10.62 -22.44 -12.91
C ILE A 154 10.77 -23.96 -12.87
N LYS A 155 11.51 -24.53 -13.85
CA LYS A 155 11.86 -25.95 -13.83
C LYS A 155 12.88 -26.20 -12.72
N ILE A 156 12.45 -26.90 -11.65
CA ILE A 156 13.37 -27.40 -10.62
C ILE A 156 14.24 -28.46 -11.28
N PRO A 157 15.59 -28.36 -11.24
CA PRO A 157 16.46 -29.41 -11.74
C PRO A 157 16.17 -30.71 -11.00
N GLN A 158 15.85 -31.78 -11.74
CA GLN A 158 15.71 -33.10 -11.13
C GLN A 158 17.12 -33.56 -10.68
N ILE A 159 17.31 -33.64 -9.37
CA ILE A 159 18.52 -34.26 -8.80
C ILE A 159 18.31 -35.77 -8.89
N ALA A 160 18.97 -36.41 -9.88
CA ALA A 160 19.04 -37.85 -9.93
C ALA A 160 20.06 -38.32 -8.89
N PHE A 161 19.59 -38.96 -7.84
CA PHE A 161 20.46 -39.73 -6.93
C PHE A 161 20.81 -41.03 -7.64
N ILE A 162 22.09 -41.19 -7.99
CA ILE A 162 22.68 -42.44 -8.52
C ILE A 162 23.34 -43.16 -7.36
#